data_56b3e320260ab991836915cf13517989
#
_entry.id   56b3e320260ab991836915cf13517989
#
_cell.length_a   1.000
_cell.length_b   1.000
_cell.length_c   1.000
_cell.angle_alpha   90.00
_cell.angle_beta   90.00
_cell.angle_gamma   90.00
#
_symmetry.space_group_name_H-M   'P 1'
#
loop_
_entity.id
_entity.type
_entity.pdbx_description
1 polymer ?
#
loop_
_entity_poly.entity_id
_entity_poly.type
_entity_poly.pdbx_seq_one_letter_code
_entity_poly.pdbx_strand_id
1 'polypeptide(L)'
;TVSTATDAKIIASKIANYNHPEYPELDDFGDATLVGNNGATGYFRVDWFTPDGLRTWGDGRTFILGTEGYIELRKYLDVTREGGGDHVFWVDNKGEHYFDAAGKVGFPYFGKLVLDCINRTENAMTQEHAFKAAELCVRAQLQAVKVE
;
A
#
# COMPACT_ATOMS: atom_id res chain seq x y z
N THR A 1 -11.90 12.35 1.14
CA THR A 1 -10.66 11.72 1.65
C THR A 1 -10.50 10.33 1.09
N VAL A 2 -9.27 9.84 0.90
CA VAL A 2 -8.98 8.50 0.34
C VAL A 2 -9.77 7.40 1.06
N SER A 3 -9.95 7.50 2.36
CA SER A 3 -10.64 6.52 3.21
C SER A 3 -12.15 6.39 2.97
N THR A 4 -12.77 7.27 2.19
CA THR A 4 -14.22 7.26 1.92
C THR A 4 -14.56 6.86 0.49
N ALA A 5 -13.57 6.57 -0.35
CA ALA A 5 -13.81 6.01 -1.67
C ALA A 5 -14.27 4.55 -1.53
N THR A 6 -15.36 4.19 -2.20
CA THR A 6 -15.93 2.84 -2.22
C THR A 6 -15.71 2.15 -3.56
N ASP A 7 -15.25 2.88 -4.56
CA ASP A 7 -14.89 2.39 -5.89
C ASP A 7 -13.84 3.30 -6.52
N ALA A 8 -13.13 2.81 -7.53
CA ALA A 8 -12.13 3.59 -8.25
C ALA A 8 -12.08 3.20 -9.73
N LYS A 9 -11.60 4.15 -10.53
CA LYS A 9 -11.27 3.94 -11.94
C LYS A 9 -9.75 3.85 -12.08
N ILE A 10 -9.27 2.81 -12.73
CA ILE A 10 -7.87 2.70 -13.15
C ILE A 10 -7.65 3.64 -14.35
N ILE A 11 -6.72 4.55 -14.22
CA ILE A 11 -6.38 5.54 -15.25
C ILE A 11 -5.26 5.03 -16.15
N ALA A 12 -4.26 4.40 -15.54
CA ALA A 12 -3.14 3.78 -16.22
C ALA A 12 -2.57 2.67 -15.35
N SER A 13 -2.02 1.64 -15.99
CA SER A 13 -1.25 0.60 -15.30
C SER A 13 -0.17 0.04 -16.23
N LYS A 14 0.92 -0.43 -15.62
CA LYS A 14 2.06 -1.04 -16.31
C LYS A 14 2.53 -2.26 -15.55
N ILE A 15 3.05 -3.23 -16.31
CA ILE A 15 3.75 -4.40 -15.79
C ILE A 15 5.02 -4.61 -16.59
N ALA A 16 6.02 -5.22 -15.98
CA ALA A 16 7.26 -5.56 -16.64
C ALA A 16 7.95 -6.74 -15.96
N ASN A 17 8.84 -7.38 -16.71
CA ASN A 17 9.86 -8.27 -16.18
C ASN A 17 11.23 -7.66 -16.50
N TYR A 18 11.81 -6.92 -15.55
CA TYR A 18 13.07 -6.22 -15.76
C TYR A 18 14.30 -7.04 -15.36
N ASN A 19 14.14 -7.96 -14.41
CA ASN A 19 15.31 -8.59 -13.77
C ASN A 19 15.26 -10.12 -13.73
N HIS A 20 14.22 -10.74 -14.26
CA HIS A 20 14.05 -12.19 -14.23
C HIS A 20 13.69 -12.76 -15.62
N PRO A 21 14.54 -12.51 -16.65
CA PRO A 21 14.26 -12.92 -18.02
C PRO A 21 14.16 -14.45 -18.20
N GLU A 22 14.75 -15.23 -17.28
CA GLU A 22 14.64 -16.70 -17.22
C GLU A 22 13.24 -17.19 -16.83
N TYR A 23 12.40 -16.30 -16.30
CA TYR A 23 10.99 -16.56 -15.97
C TYR A 23 10.07 -15.62 -16.76
N PRO A 24 9.85 -15.86 -18.05
CA PRO A 24 9.15 -14.91 -18.93
C PRO A 24 7.68 -14.64 -18.55
N GLU A 25 7.08 -15.52 -17.74
CA GLU A 25 5.72 -15.34 -17.21
C GLU A 25 5.68 -14.52 -15.91
N LEU A 26 6.82 -14.20 -15.31
CA LEU A 26 6.90 -13.38 -14.11
C LEU A 26 6.83 -11.89 -14.48
N ASP A 27 5.91 -11.18 -13.86
CA ASP A 27 5.95 -9.73 -13.83
C ASP A 27 6.57 -9.32 -12.47
N ASP A 28 7.84 -8.89 -12.49
CA ASP A 28 8.59 -8.48 -11.29
C ASP A 28 8.39 -7.01 -10.91
N PHE A 29 7.64 -6.29 -11.73
CA PHE A 29 7.24 -4.91 -11.56
C PHE A 29 5.78 -4.69 -11.96
N GLY A 30 5.09 -3.88 -11.19
CA GLY A 30 3.76 -3.37 -11.54
C GLY A 30 3.47 -2.03 -10.88
N ASP A 31 2.82 -1.15 -11.62
CA ASP A 31 2.27 0.09 -11.06
C ASP A 31 0.87 0.41 -11.61
N ALA A 32 0.13 1.20 -10.86
CA ALA A 32 -1.13 1.74 -11.36
C ALA A 32 -1.44 3.12 -10.76
N THR A 33 -2.10 3.93 -11.58
CA THR A 33 -2.70 5.20 -11.19
C THR A 33 -4.22 5.07 -11.24
N LEU A 34 -4.89 5.55 -10.20
CA LEU A 34 -6.33 5.42 -10.05
C LEU A 34 -6.98 6.70 -9.52
N VAL A 35 -8.28 6.84 -9.75
CA VAL A 35 -9.10 7.92 -9.20
C VAL A 35 -10.31 7.29 -8.52
N GLY A 36 -10.49 7.58 -7.24
CA GLY A 36 -11.65 7.17 -6.46
C GLY A 36 -12.93 7.89 -6.87
N ASN A 37 -14.08 7.29 -6.60
CA ASN A 37 -15.39 7.89 -6.85
C ASN A 37 -15.66 9.17 -6.03
N ASN A 38 -14.83 9.46 -5.05
CA ASN A 38 -14.81 10.70 -4.26
C ASN A 38 -13.82 11.75 -4.78
N GLY A 39 -13.17 11.51 -5.94
CA GLY A 39 -12.19 12.40 -6.55
C GLY A 39 -10.76 12.28 -6.00
N ALA A 40 -10.50 11.44 -5.00
CA ALA A 40 -9.16 11.18 -4.53
C ALA A 40 -8.33 10.44 -5.58
N THR A 41 -7.07 10.83 -5.74
CA THR A 41 -6.13 10.15 -6.64
C THR A 41 -5.22 9.21 -5.87
N GLY A 42 -4.86 8.10 -6.49
CA GLY A 42 -3.94 7.13 -5.93
C GLY A 42 -2.92 6.67 -6.96
N TYR A 43 -1.76 6.35 -6.47
CA TYR A 43 -0.71 5.67 -7.23
C TYR A 43 -0.13 4.58 -6.32
N PHE A 44 0.10 3.41 -6.86
CA PHE A 44 0.87 2.39 -6.18
C PHE A 44 1.87 1.74 -7.13
N ARG A 45 2.95 1.26 -6.55
CA ARG A 45 3.98 0.46 -7.20
C ARG A 45 4.29 -0.74 -6.31
N VAL A 46 4.46 -1.89 -6.94
CA VAL A 46 4.97 -3.12 -6.32
C VAL A 46 6.08 -3.69 -7.19
N ASP A 47 7.14 -4.17 -6.55
CA ASP A 47 8.26 -4.77 -7.28
C ASP A 47 9.07 -5.75 -6.43
N TRP A 48 9.98 -6.49 -7.09
CA TRP A 48 10.90 -7.45 -6.50
C TRP A 48 12.34 -6.94 -6.48
N PHE A 49 12.56 -5.62 -6.37
CA PHE A 49 13.87 -4.98 -6.50
C PHE A 49 14.52 -4.58 -5.19
N THR A 50 14.11 -5.20 -4.08
CA THR A 50 14.77 -4.97 -2.79
C THR A 50 16.23 -5.44 -2.86
N PRO A 51 17.23 -4.56 -2.72
CA PRO A 51 18.64 -4.96 -2.77
C PRO A 51 19.03 -5.77 -1.53
N ASP A 52 19.95 -6.73 -1.70
CA ASP A 52 20.44 -7.61 -0.62
C ASP A 52 21.04 -6.86 0.57
N GLY A 53 21.57 -5.65 0.34
CA GLY A 53 22.10 -4.80 1.40
C GLY A 53 21.04 -4.16 2.31
N LEU A 54 19.76 -4.28 1.99
CA LEU A 54 18.69 -3.79 2.87
C LEU A 54 18.50 -4.75 4.04
N ARG A 55 18.46 -4.23 5.28
CA ARG A 55 18.32 -5.05 6.50
C ARG A 55 16.93 -5.66 6.71
N THR A 56 15.97 -5.36 5.83
CA THR A 56 14.62 -5.91 5.83
C THR A 56 14.30 -6.51 4.48
N TRP A 57 13.35 -7.44 4.43
CA TRP A 57 12.95 -8.08 3.18
C TRP A 57 12.32 -7.11 2.16
N GLY A 58 11.75 -6.00 2.62
CA GLY A 58 11.15 -4.99 1.74
C GLY A 58 11.15 -3.61 2.37
N ASP A 59 10.80 -2.60 1.59
CA ASP A 59 10.66 -1.20 2.02
C ASP A 59 9.27 -0.68 1.63
N GLY A 60 8.31 -0.80 2.54
CA GLY A 60 6.95 -0.31 2.32
C GLY A 60 6.81 1.15 2.72
N ARG A 61 6.45 2.01 1.77
CA ARG A 61 6.20 3.44 2.01
C ARG A 61 4.80 3.83 1.55
N THR A 62 4.15 4.67 2.33
CA THR A 62 2.85 5.23 1.98
C THR A 62 2.89 6.73 2.21
N PHE A 63 2.52 7.50 1.19
CA PHE A 63 2.33 8.94 1.28
C PHE A 63 0.84 9.26 1.15
N ILE A 64 0.33 10.03 2.09
CA ILE A 64 -1.06 10.52 2.08
C ILE A 64 -1.01 12.03 2.05
N LEU A 65 -1.33 12.62 0.91
CA LEU A 65 -1.37 14.06 0.72
C LEU A 65 -2.79 14.58 0.92
N GLY A 66 -2.93 15.60 1.75
CA GLY A 66 -4.17 16.33 1.96
C GLY A 66 -3.99 17.82 1.69
N THR A 67 -5.07 18.58 1.76
CA THR A 67 -5.05 20.03 1.56
C THR A 67 -4.44 20.82 2.72
N GLU A 68 -4.32 20.20 3.89
CA GLU A 68 -3.83 20.85 5.12
C GLU A 68 -2.53 20.21 5.66
N GLY A 69 -1.96 19.26 4.92
CA GLY A 69 -0.73 18.59 5.31
C GLY A 69 -0.55 17.25 4.62
N TYR A 70 0.46 16.51 5.06
CA TYR A 70 0.71 15.17 4.56
C TYR A 70 1.17 14.21 5.66
N ILE A 71 1.03 12.92 5.40
CA ILE A 71 1.54 11.83 6.24
C ILE A 71 2.43 10.95 5.38
N GLU A 72 3.60 10.57 5.90
CA GLU A 72 4.43 9.50 5.35
C GLU A 72 4.48 8.35 6.37
N LEU A 73 4.19 7.15 5.92
CA LEU A 73 4.42 5.92 6.66
C LEU A 73 5.61 5.19 6.06
N ARG A 74 6.61 4.87 6.87
CA ARG A 74 7.73 3.97 6.51
C ARG A 74 7.59 2.71 7.33
N LYS A 75 7.11 1.69 6.68
CA LYS A 75 6.96 0.39 7.28
C LYS A 75 8.31 -0.32 7.28
N TYR A 76 8.69 -0.88 8.40
CA TYR A 76 9.89 -1.69 8.69
C TYR A 76 11.18 -0.90 8.97
N LEU A 77 11.52 0.16 8.26
CA LEU A 77 12.79 0.85 8.44
C LEU A 77 12.79 2.32 8.02
N ASP A 78 13.74 3.04 8.59
CA ASP A 78 14.26 4.27 8.05
C ASP A 78 15.77 4.09 7.86
N VAL A 79 16.28 4.19 6.63
CA VAL A 79 17.70 3.97 6.30
C VAL A 79 18.64 4.96 6.98
N THR A 80 18.13 6.09 7.44
CA THR A 80 18.90 7.13 8.14
C THR A 80 19.02 6.86 9.63
N ARG A 81 18.36 5.83 10.17
CA ARG A 81 18.33 5.51 11.60
C ARG A 81 18.75 4.07 11.85
N GLU A 82 19.37 3.84 12.99
CA GLU A 82 19.62 2.49 13.49
C GLU A 82 18.32 1.87 14.03
N GLY A 83 18.28 0.55 14.03
CA GLY A 83 17.10 -0.21 14.46
C GLY A 83 16.06 -0.37 13.35
N GLY A 84 15.05 -1.16 13.62
CA GLY A 84 13.85 -1.32 12.81
C GLY A 84 12.70 -0.56 13.45
N GLY A 85 11.59 -0.46 12.75
CA GLY A 85 10.38 0.08 13.34
C GLY A 85 9.42 0.60 12.30
N ASP A 86 8.24 0.92 12.75
CA ASP A 86 7.21 1.53 11.93
C ASP A 86 7.22 3.04 12.21
N HIS A 87 7.59 3.81 11.21
CA HIS A 87 7.78 5.25 11.36
C HIS A 87 6.62 6.01 10.73
N VAL A 88 6.09 6.98 11.48
CA VAL A 88 5.06 7.92 11.02
C VAL A 88 5.62 9.32 11.05
N PHE A 89 5.67 9.96 9.90
CA PHE A 89 6.00 11.37 9.76
C PHE A 89 4.76 12.11 9.30
N TRP A 90 4.48 13.26 9.86
CA TRP A 90 3.43 14.11 9.32
C TRP A 90 3.79 15.58 9.45
N VAL A 91 3.29 16.35 8.52
CA VAL A 91 3.42 17.82 8.53
C VAL A 91 2.02 18.40 8.40
N ASP A 92 1.72 19.33 9.25
CA ASP A 92 0.49 20.12 9.25
C ASP A 92 0.79 21.61 9.42
N ASN A 93 -0.25 22.44 9.54
CA ASN A 93 -0.09 23.89 9.74
C ASN A 93 0.55 24.27 11.09
N LYS A 94 0.80 23.32 11.98
CA LYS A 94 1.42 23.52 13.30
C LYS A 94 2.91 23.16 13.31
N GLY A 95 3.34 22.32 12.37
CA GLY A 95 4.75 21.93 12.26
C GLY A 95 5.01 20.53 11.70
N GLU A 96 6.23 20.09 11.90
CA GLU A 96 6.72 18.77 11.52
C GLU A 96 6.70 17.85 12.74
N HIS A 97 6.24 16.63 12.53
CA HIS A 97 6.02 15.66 13.60
C HIS A 97 6.56 14.28 13.22
N TYR A 98 6.96 13.54 14.23
CA TYR A 98 7.42 12.16 14.12
C TYR A 98 6.85 11.30 15.24
N PHE A 99 6.45 10.09 14.90
CA PHE A 99 6.04 9.06 15.86
C PHE A 99 6.65 7.71 15.47
N ASP A 100 7.33 7.10 16.41
CA ASP A 100 7.76 5.71 16.32
C ASP A 100 6.62 4.82 16.79
N ALA A 101 6.02 4.08 15.86
CA ALA A 101 4.87 3.22 16.12
C ALA A 101 5.26 1.80 16.54
N ALA A 102 6.56 1.44 16.43
CA ALA A 102 7.04 0.09 16.77
C ALA A 102 6.73 -0.25 18.23
N GLY A 103 6.01 -1.35 18.44
CA GLY A 103 5.60 -1.79 19.78
C GLY A 103 4.57 -0.91 20.49
N LYS A 104 4.11 0.19 19.88
CA LYS A 104 3.13 1.11 20.47
C LYS A 104 1.74 1.00 19.85
N VAL A 105 1.63 0.31 18.73
CA VAL A 105 0.37 0.02 18.05
C VAL A 105 0.14 -1.49 18.06
N GLY A 106 -1.12 -1.90 18.25
CA GLY A 106 -1.48 -3.32 18.21
C GLY A 106 -1.70 -3.82 16.79
N PHE A 107 -1.91 -5.13 16.66
CA PHE A 107 -2.26 -5.81 15.41
C PHE A 107 -3.68 -6.40 15.50
N PRO A 108 -4.72 -5.57 15.61
CA PRO A 108 -6.07 -6.05 15.91
C PRO A 108 -6.77 -6.76 14.75
N TYR A 109 -6.25 -6.62 13.52
CA TYR A 109 -6.93 -7.07 12.31
C TYR A 109 -7.21 -8.58 12.32
N PHE A 110 -6.18 -9.40 12.52
CA PHE A 110 -6.37 -10.86 12.46
C PHE A 110 -7.24 -11.39 13.60
N GLY A 111 -7.12 -10.83 14.80
CA GLY A 111 -8.02 -11.19 15.92
C GLY A 111 -9.49 -10.88 15.59
N LYS A 112 -9.76 -9.70 15.03
CA LYS A 112 -11.10 -9.33 14.57
C LYS A 112 -11.57 -10.21 13.44
N LEU A 113 -10.72 -10.53 12.45
CA LEU A 113 -11.07 -11.41 11.33
C LEU A 113 -11.47 -12.81 11.80
N VAL A 114 -10.73 -13.39 12.75
CA VAL A 114 -11.08 -14.70 13.34
C VAL A 114 -12.45 -14.63 14.03
N LEU A 115 -12.71 -13.56 14.81
CA LEU A 115 -14.00 -13.36 15.46
C LEU A 115 -15.12 -13.14 14.44
N ASP A 116 -14.87 -12.45 13.34
CA ASP A 116 -15.83 -12.28 12.25
C ASP A 116 -16.19 -13.63 11.61
N CYS A 117 -15.20 -14.49 11.38
CA CYS A 117 -15.45 -15.84 10.87
C CYS A 117 -16.32 -16.68 11.82
N ILE A 118 -16.07 -16.59 13.14
CA ILE A 118 -16.83 -17.31 14.16
C ILE A 118 -18.25 -16.76 14.28
N ASN A 119 -18.38 -15.45 14.37
CA ASN A 119 -19.64 -14.76 14.67
C ASN A 119 -20.44 -14.39 13.43
N ARG A 120 -19.91 -14.61 12.22
CA ARG A 120 -20.50 -14.19 10.94
C ARG A 120 -20.75 -12.68 10.88
N THR A 121 -19.76 -11.91 11.31
CA THR A 121 -19.74 -10.43 11.29
C THR A 121 -18.64 -9.91 10.37
N GLU A 122 -18.54 -8.60 10.18
CA GLU A 122 -17.57 -7.94 9.28
C GLU A 122 -16.90 -6.72 9.95
N ASN A 123 -16.42 -6.90 11.19
CA ASN A 123 -15.82 -5.80 11.98
C ASN A 123 -14.35 -5.51 11.63
N ALA A 124 -13.63 -6.48 11.06
CA ALA A 124 -12.26 -6.32 10.61
C ALA A 124 -12.21 -5.60 9.27
N MET A 125 -12.97 -6.12 8.30
CA MET A 125 -13.11 -5.60 6.94
C MET A 125 -14.38 -6.20 6.33
N THR A 126 -15.15 -5.41 5.60
CA THR A 126 -16.31 -5.93 4.87
C THR A 126 -15.84 -6.79 3.68
N GLN A 127 -16.58 -7.83 3.34
CA GLN A 127 -16.30 -8.65 2.16
C GLN A 127 -16.38 -7.81 0.88
N GLU A 128 -17.36 -6.89 0.80
CA GLU A 128 -17.49 -5.96 -0.32
C GLU A 128 -16.20 -5.18 -0.57
N HIS A 129 -15.58 -4.63 0.50
CA HIS A 129 -14.33 -3.90 0.40
C HIS A 129 -13.18 -4.80 -0.08
N ALA A 130 -13.06 -6.00 0.48
CA ALA A 130 -12.01 -6.96 0.11
C ALA A 130 -12.14 -7.39 -1.36
N PHE A 131 -13.36 -7.74 -1.81
CA PHE A 131 -13.60 -8.11 -3.18
C PHE A 131 -13.43 -6.94 -4.16
N LYS A 132 -13.82 -5.72 -3.78
CA LYS A 132 -13.59 -4.53 -4.59
C LYS A 132 -12.10 -4.25 -4.77
N ALA A 133 -11.30 -4.35 -3.73
CA ALA A 133 -9.86 -4.21 -3.83
C ALA A 133 -9.23 -5.25 -4.75
N ALA A 134 -9.63 -6.53 -4.61
CA ALA A 134 -9.18 -7.61 -5.49
C ALA A 134 -9.62 -7.39 -6.95
N GLU A 135 -10.86 -6.99 -7.19
CA GLU A 135 -11.37 -6.65 -8.52
C GLU A 135 -10.53 -5.55 -9.19
N LEU A 136 -10.22 -4.48 -8.46
CA LEU A 136 -9.42 -3.38 -8.98
C LEU A 136 -7.98 -3.82 -9.32
N CYS A 137 -7.38 -4.69 -8.51
CA CYS A 137 -6.07 -5.28 -8.81
C CYS A 137 -6.09 -6.09 -10.12
N VAL A 138 -7.09 -6.96 -10.28
CA VAL A 138 -7.25 -7.76 -11.51
C VAL A 138 -7.50 -6.87 -12.72
N ARG A 139 -8.33 -5.85 -12.59
CA ARG A 139 -8.58 -4.87 -13.67
C ARG A 139 -7.31 -4.12 -14.04
N ALA A 140 -6.50 -3.70 -13.06
CA ALA A 140 -5.22 -3.05 -13.31
C ALA A 140 -4.27 -3.97 -14.09
N GLN A 141 -4.20 -5.27 -13.72
CA GLN A 141 -3.41 -6.26 -14.42
C GLN A 141 -3.89 -6.46 -15.86
N LEU A 142 -5.20 -6.66 -16.08
CA LEU A 142 -5.77 -6.95 -17.40
C LEU A 142 -5.62 -5.80 -18.42
N GLN A 143 -5.57 -4.56 -17.96
CA GLN A 143 -5.40 -3.39 -18.83
C GLN A 143 -3.97 -2.85 -18.87
N ALA A 144 -3.06 -3.51 -18.16
CA ALA A 144 -1.70 -3.03 -18.03
C ALA A 144 -0.95 -3.04 -19.36
N VAL A 145 -0.20 -1.98 -19.61
CA VAL A 145 0.78 -1.95 -20.70
C VAL A 145 1.99 -2.74 -20.25
N LYS A 146 2.36 -3.79 -21.00
CA LYS A 146 3.60 -4.50 -20.76
C LYS A 146 4.75 -3.67 -21.31
N VAL A 147 5.72 -3.38 -20.44
CA VAL A 147 6.95 -2.66 -20.80
C VAL A 147 8.03 -3.70 -21.02
N GLU A 148 8.75 -3.57 -22.15
CA GLU A 148 9.88 -4.43 -22.55
C GLU A 148 11.21 -3.81 -22.09
#